data_4118e1ad61c5062f7114c8f8797b9b57
#
_entry.id   4118e1ad61c5062f7114c8f8797b9b57
#
_cell.length_a   1.000
_cell.length_b   1.000
_cell.length_c   1.000
_cell.angle_alpha   90.00
_cell.angle_beta   90.00
_cell.angle_gamma   90.00
#
_symmetry.space_group_name_H-M   'P 1'
#
loop_
_entity.id
_entity.type
_entity.pdbx_description
1 polymer ?
#
loop_
_entity_poly.entity_id
_entity_poly.type
_entity_poly.pdbx_seq_one_letter_code
_entity_poly.pdbx_strand_id
1 'polypeptide(L)'
;APEVCAILSRESGALLGAVGLQPSSEIFPELSATEQREMGYWLGRPYWGHGVMTEAATELLRFGFEMLGLEAVWCSHYDWNSRSRRVIEKCGFRYQFTKETTNVIGMTNKTVFYALKKEEWLAFSGEKEFA
;
A
#
# COMPACT_ATOMS: atom_id res chain seq x y z
N ALA A 1 10.53 0.62 13.50
CA ALA A 1 11.32 0.81 12.27
C ALA A 1 10.48 0.44 11.05
N PRO A 2 10.62 1.15 9.92
CA PRO A 2 9.90 0.80 8.70
C PRO A 2 10.41 -0.51 8.11
N GLU A 3 9.50 -1.31 7.59
CA GLU A 3 9.84 -2.52 6.85
C GLU A 3 9.87 -2.16 5.37
N VAL A 4 11.04 -2.25 4.75
CA VAL A 4 11.20 -1.93 3.32
C VAL A 4 11.76 -3.14 2.59
N CYS A 5 11.11 -3.53 1.50
CA CYS A 5 11.49 -4.67 0.69
C CYS A 5 11.82 -4.23 -0.73
N ALA A 6 12.94 -4.69 -1.25
CA ALA A 6 13.27 -4.50 -2.66
C ALA A 6 12.43 -5.45 -3.51
N ILE A 7 12.01 -4.98 -4.68
CA ILE A 7 11.33 -5.80 -5.67
C ILE A 7 12.36 -6.17 -6.73
N LEU A 8 12.66 -7.46 -6.82
CA LEU A 8 13.67 -7.95 -7.75
C LEU A 8 13.04 -8.82 -8.84
N SER A 9 13.59 -8.75 -10.05
CA SER A 9 13.22 -9.66 -11.10
C SER A 9 13.65 -11.08 -10.75
N ARG A 10 12.73 -12.03 -10.83
CA ARG A 10 13.02 -13.43 -10.57
C ARG A 10 13.99 -13.99 -11.59
N GLU A 11 13.91 -13.52 -12.84
CA GLU A 11 14.74 -14.01 -13.95
C GLU A 11 16.15 -13.44 -13.92
N SER A 12 16.30 -12.13 -13.72
CA SER A 12 17.60 -11.44 -13.86
C SER A 12 18.19 -10.97 -12.55
N GLY A 13 17.41 -10.91 -11.47
CA GLY A 13 17.84 -10.32 -10.21
C GLY A 13 17.89 -8.80 -10.23
N ALA A 14 17.45 -8.16 -11.31
CA ALA A 14 17.47 -6.71 -11.44
C ALA A 14 16.50 -6.05 -10.45
N LEU A 15 16.89 -4.89 -9.92
CA LEU A 15 16.04 -4.10 -9.04
C LEU A 15 14.94 -3.42 -9.86
N LEU A 16 13.69 -3.75 -9.55
CA LEU A 16 12.52 -3.18 -10.23
C LEU A 16 11.92 -2.01 -9.47
N GLY A 17 11.99 -2.03 -8.14
CA GLY A 17 11.39 -1.03 -7.29
C GLY A 17 11.49 -1.41 -5.83
N ALA A 18 10.65 -0.77 -5.01
CA ALA A 18 10.57 -1.07 -3.58
C ALA A 18 9.15 -0.89 -3.07
N VAL A 19 8.81 -1.64 -2.04
CA VAL A 19 7.54 -1.52 -1.33
C VAL A 19 7.82 -1.64 0.16
N GLY A 20 7.12 -0.87 0.99
CA GLY A 20 7.40 -0.86 2.41
C GLY A 20 6.20 -0.50 3.27
N LEU A 21 6.31 -0.84 4.55
CA LEU A 21 5.37 -0.44 5.59
C LEU A 21 6.12 0.50 6.54
N GLN A 22 5.54 1.66 6.79
CA GLN A 22 6.13 2.70 7.63
C GLN A 22 5.09 3.22 8.61
N PRO A 23 5.50 3.96 9.65
CA PRO A 23 4.53 4.58 10.56
C PRO A 23 3.54 5.42 9.77
N SER A 24 2.25 5.27 10.09
CA SER A 24 1.18 5.93 9.34
C SER A 24 0.99 7.37 9.78
N SER A 25 0.78 8.27 8.80
CA SER A 25 0.43 9.67 9.06
C SER A 25 -1.05 9.81 9.45
N GLU A 26 -1.88 8.86 9.03
CA GLU A 26 -3.31 8.81 9.34
C GLU A 26 -3.59 7.55 10.14
N ILE A 27 -4.48 7.63 11.13
CA ILE A 27 -4.80 6.47 11.96
C ILE A 27 -6.30 6.41 12.25
N PHE A 28 -6.78 5.20 12.48
CA PHE A 28 -8.07 4.97 13.09
C PHE A 28 -7.92 5.16 14.59
N PRO A 29 -8.70 6.06 15.24
CA PRO A 29 -8.54 6.33 16.67
C PRO A 29 -8.86 5.14 17.58
N GLU A 30 -9.65 4.17 17.10
CA GLU A 30 -10.00 2.96 17.85
C GLU A 30 -8.88 1.92 17.89
N LEU A 31 -7.82 2.10 17.07
CA LEU A 31 -6.67 1.20 17.02
C LEU A 31 -5.44 1.92 17.60
N SER A 32 -4.50 1.15 18.14
CA SER A 32 -3.24 1.74 18.60
C SER A 32 -2.34 2.09 17.41
N ALA A 33 -1.42 3.02 17.61
CA ALA A 33 -0.48 3.43 16.56
C ALA A 33 0.43 2.28 16.12
N THR A 34 0.70 1.30 16.97
CA THR A 34 1.54 0.14 16.63
C THR A 34 0.79 -0.91 15.83
N GLU A 35 -0.53 -0.85 15.79
CA GLU A 35 -1.37 -1.80 15.04
C GLU A 35 -1.66 -1.33 13.62
N GLN A 36 -1.14 -0.18 13.23
CA GLN A 36 -1.40 0.45 11.95
C GLN A 36 -0.09 0.87 11.29
N ARG A 37 0.01 0.69 9.99
CA ARG A 37 1.12 1.20 9.19
C ARG A 37 0.63 1.72 7.86
N GLU A 38 1.46 2.49 7.20
CA GLU A 38 1.18 3.04 5.87
C GLU A 38 2.08 2.34 4.85
N MET A 39 1.48 1.89 3.77
CA MET A 39 2.22 1.27 2.66
C MET A 39 2.68 2.36 1.69
N GLY A 40 3.97 2.35 1.38
CA GLY A 40 4.56 3.19 0.34
C GLY A 40 5.29 2.31 -0.67
N TYR A 41 5.41 2.80 -1.91
CA TYR A 41 6.09 2.05 -2.96
C TYR A 41 6.54 2.94 -4.11
N TRP A 42 7.53 2.44 -4.86
CA TRP A 42 7.89 2.99 -6.16
C TRP A 42 8.30 1.86 -7.10
N LEU A 43 8.14 2.08 -8.38
CA LEU A 43 8.48 1.11 -9.41
C LEU A 43 9.12 1.84 -10.58
N GLY A 44 10.22 1.30 -11.10
CA GLY A 44 10.88 1.86 -12.26
C GLY A 44 9.95 1.88 -13.47
N ARG A 45 10.01 2.96 -14.24
CA ARG A 45 9.10 3.21 -15.38
C ARG A 45 8.99 2.02 -16.36
N PRO A 46 10.09 1.33 -16.75
CA PRO A 46 9.99 0.20 -17.68
C PRO A 46 9.12 -0.96 -17.18
N TYR A 47 8.86 -1.03 -15.89
CA TYR A 47 8.15 -2.14 -15.26
C TYR A 47 6.68 -1.83 -14.99
N TRP A 48 6.22 -0.63 -15.33
CA TRP A 48 4.82 -0.23 -15.16
C TRP A 48 3.91 -1.03 -16.10
N GLY A 49 2.69 -1.28 -15.67
CA GLY A 49 1.67 -1.91 -16.50
C GLY A 49 1.76 -3.42 -16.62
N HIS A 50 2.61 -4.07 -15.82
CA HIS A 50 2.80 -5.53 -15.85
C HIS A 50 2.32 -6.24 -14.58
N GLY A 51 1.60 -5.56 -13.72
CA GLY A 51 1.07 -6.14 -12.49
C GLY A 51 2.11 -6.36 -11.39
N VAL A 52 3.35 -5.93 -11.59
CA VAL A 52 4.46 -6.13 -10.63
C VAL A 52 4.15 -5.51 -9.27
N MET A 53 3.70 -4.25 -9.26
CA MET A 53 3.42 -3.58 -7.98
C MET A 53 2.23 -4.19 -7.25
N THR A 54 1.18 -4.56 -7.98
CA THR A 54 0.01 -5.22 -7.38
C THR A 54 0.43 -6.54 -6.72
N GLU A 55 1.27 -7.32 -7.39
CA GLU A 55 1.80 -8.58 -6.83
C GLU A 55 2.63 -8.32 -5.58
N ALA A 56 3.57 -7.38 -5.64
CA ALA A 56 4.43 -7.05 -4.51
C ALA A 56 3.63 -6.49 -3.31
N ALA A 57 2.68 -5.59 -3.57
CA ALA A 57 1.84 -5.02 -2.54
C ALA A 57 0.96 -6.08 -1.88
N THR A 58 0.40 -7.00 -2.66
CA THR A 58 -0.42 -8.11 -2.14
C THR A 58 0.39 -8.97 -1.17
N GLU A 59 1.63 -9.29 -1.50
CA GLU A 59 2.51 -10.07 -0.62
C GLU A 59 2.91 -9.29 0.64
N LEU A 60 3.17 -7.99 0.50
CA LEU A 60 3.49 -7.16 1.66
C LEU A 60 2.31 -7.05 2.62
N LEU A 61 1.09 -6.94 2.10
CA LEU A 61 -0.12 -6.91 2.94
C LEU A 61 -0.28 -8.22 3.70
N ARG A 62 -0.04 -9.35 3.04
CA ARG A 62 -0.09 -10.65 3.70
C ARG A 62 0.93 -10.71 4.85
N PHE A 63 2.16 -10.26 4.60
CA PHE A 63 3.20 -10.18 5.62
C PHE A 63 2.77 -9.26 6.78
N GLY A 64 2.23 -8.10 6.47
CA GLY A 64 1.80 -7.15 7.49
C GLY A 64 0.71 -7.69 8.39
N PHE A 65 -0.32 -8.29 7.82
CA PHE A 65 -1.43 -8.82 8.60
C PHE A 65 -1.09 -10.13 9.31
N GLU A 66 -0.38 -11.05 8.66
CA GLU A 66 -0.08 -12.36 9.24
C GLU A 66 1.14 -12.36 10.15
N MET A 67 2.22 -11.70 9.75
CA MET A 67 3.49 -11.77 10.47
C MET A 67 3.70 -10.61 11.44
N LEU A 68 3.31 -9.40 11.08
CA LEU A 68 3.44 -8.24 11.96
C LEU A 68 2.23 -8.04 12.87
N GLY A 69 1.14 -8.76 12.63
CA GLY A 69 -0.06 -8.65 13.44
C GLY A 69 -0.79 -7.33 13.32
N LEU A 70 -0.67 -6.65 12.17
CA LEU A 70 -1.35 -5.37 11.95
C LEU A 70 -2.86 -5.53 11.92
N GLU A 71 -3.56 -4.51 12.37
CA GLU A 71 -5.03 -4.42 12.30
C GLU A 71 -5.50 -3.54 11.16
N ALA A 72 -4.63 -2.66 10.66
CA ALA A 72 -4.95 -1.82 9.51
C ALA A 72 -3.69 -1.40 8.75
N VAL A 73 -3.83 -1.27 7.44
CA VAL A 73 -2.80 -0.69 6.58
C VAL A 73 -3.43 0.46 5.80
N TRP A 74 -2.76 1.59 5.80
CA TRP A 74 -3.15 2.80 5.07
C TRP A 74 -2.34 2.90 3.78
N CYS A 75 -2.90 3.57 2.78
CA CYS A 75 -2.22 3.88 1.55
C CYS A 75 -2.84 5.11 0.92
N SER A 76 -2.05 5.85 0.16
CA SER A 76 -2.56 7.07 -0.47
C SER A 76 -1.96 7.26 -1.86
N HIS A 77 -2.60 8.11 -2.64
CA HIS A 77 -2.07 8.58 -3.92
C HIS A 77 -2.48 10.03 -4.14
N TYR A 78 -1.69 10.75 -4.91
CA TYR A 78 -2.12 12.06 -5.39
C TYR A 78 -3.28 11.89 -6.37
N ASP A 79 -4.20 12.82 -6.40
CA ASP A 79 -5.43 12.71 -7.18
C ASP A 79 -5.19 12.52 -8.69
N TRP A 80 -4.05 13.01 -9.19
CA TRP A 80 -3.65 12.84 -10.59
C TRP A 80 -2.99 11.50 -10.92
N ASN A 81 -2.62 10.71 -9.91
CA ASN A 81 -1.86 9.47 -10.10
C ASN A 81 -2.78 8.26 -10.28
N SER A 82 -3.28 8.07 -11.49
CA SER A 82 -4.20 6.98 -11.81
C SER A 82 -3.56 5.59 -11.74
N ARG A 83 -2.24 5.48 -11.91
CA ARG A 83 -1.53 4.19 -11.79
C ARG A 83 -1.54 3.70 -10.36
N SER A 84 -1.20 4.59 -9.43
CA SER A 84 -1.22 4.27 -8.00
C SER A 84 -2.64 3.93 -7.55
N ARG A 85 -3.63 4.68 -8.01
CA ARG A 85 -5.04 4.40 -7.73
C ARG A 85 -5.42 2.97 -8.12
N ARG A 86 -5.00 2.52 -9.30
CA ARG A 86 -5.33 1.16 -9.78
C ARG A 86 -4.69 0.08 -8.91
N VAL A 87 -3.43 0.27 -8.50
CA VAL A 87 -2.75 -0.67 -7.59
C VAL A 87 -3.51 -0.77 -6.27
N ILE A 88 -3.82 0.37 -5.69
CA ILE A 88 -4.51 0.46 -4.40
C ILE A 88 -5.88 -0.23 -4.46
N GLU A 89 -6.65 0.06 -5.51
CA GLU A 89 -7.98 -0.55 -5.69
C GLU A 89 -7.89 -2.06 -5.90
N LYS A 90 -6.92 -2.52 -6.69
CA LYS A 90 -6.71 -3.95 -6.94
C LYS A 90 -6.29 -4.73 -5.68
N CYS A 91 -5.67 -4.05 -4.73
CA CYS A 91 -5.29 -4.67 -3.45
C CYS A 91 -6.44 -4.73 -2.44
N GLY A 92 -7.59 -4.17 -2.78
CA GLY A 92 -8.77 -4.22 -1.92
C GLY A 92 -8.89 -3.09 -0.92
N PHE A 93 -8.01 -2.09 -0.99
CA PHE A 93 -8.09 -0.92 -0.12
C PHE A 93 -9.41 -0.17 -0.33
N ARG A 94 -9.93 0.39 0.74
CA ARG A 94 -11.20 1.14 0.74
C ARG A 94 -10.96 2.62 0.96
N TYR A 95 -11.64 3.43 0.16
CA TYR A 95 -11.56 4.88 0.23
C TYR A 95 -11.98 5.39 1.63
N GLN A 96 -11.20 6.33 2.16
CA GLN A 96 -11.50 6.97 3.44
C GLN A 96 -11.85 8.45 3.27
N PHE A 97 -10.93 9.23 2.73
CA PHE A 97 -11.12 10.67 2.53
C PHE A 97 -10.06 11.24 1.59
N THR A 98 -10.31 12.48 1.16
CA THR A 98 -9.39 13.25 0.34
C THR A 98 -9.09 14.55 1.05
N LYS A 99 -7.82 14.92 1.14
CA LYS A 99 -7.42 16.21 1.70
C LYS A 99 -6.16 16.72 1.03
N GLU A 100 -5.90 18.02 1.17
CA GLU A 100 -4.64 18.60 0.73
C GLU A 100 -3.52 18.20 1.68
N THR A 101 -2.38 17.80 1.12
CA THR A 101 -1.17 17.50 1.89
C THR A 101 0.00 18.26 1.28
N THR A 102 0.98 18.62 2.13
CA THR A 102 2.18 19.31 1.70
C THR A 102 3.36 18.37 1.93
N ASN A 103 4.16 18.13 0.87
CA ASN A 103 5.33 17.27 0.97
C ASN A 103 6.53 18.01 1.56
N VAL A 104 7.67 17.31 1.71
CA VAL A 104 8.87 17.85 2.33
C VAL A 104 9.50 19.03 1.58
N ILE A 105 9.22 19.17 0.29
CA ILE A 105 9.71 20.30 -0.53
C ILE A 105 8.69 21.44 -0.64
N GLY A 106 7.59 21.36 0.12
CA GLY A 106 6.59 22.44 0.21
C GLY A 106 5.52 22.42 -0.88
N MET A 107 5.46 21.37 -1.71
CA MET A 107 4.40 21.26 -2.72
C MET A 107 3.13 20.68 -2.11
N THR A 108 2.01 21.34 -2.37
CA THR A 108 0.68 20.93 -1.90
C THR A 108 -0.06 20.20 -3.03
N ASN A 109 -0.62 19.03 -2.70
CA ASN A 109 -1.42 18.24 -3.62
C ASN A 109 -2.66 17.72 -2.92
N LYS A 110 -3.73 17.49 -3.69
CA LYS A 110 -4.86 16.71 -3.19
C LYS A 110 -4.42 15.25 -3.10
N THR A 111 -4.57 14.69 -1.93
CA THR A 111 -4.17 13.30 -1.64
C THR A 111 -5.40 12.50 -1.25
N VAL A 112 -5.56 11.36 -1.90
CA VAL A 112 -6.67 10.44 -1.68
C VAL A 112 -6.19 9.32 -0.76
N PHE A 113 -6.84 9.15 0.38
CA PHE A 113 -6.45 8.18 1.41
C PHE A 113 -7.37 6.97 1.41
N TYR A 114 -6.75 5.80 1.50
CA TYR A 114 -7.42 4.52 1.58
C TYR A 114 -6.89 3.76 2.79
N ALA A 115 -7.68 2.82 3.27
CA ALA A 115 -7.24 1.91 4.32
C ALA A 115 -7.82 0.52 4.09
N LEU A 116 -7.15 -0.47 4.63
CA LEU A 116 -7.59 -1.85 4.60
C LEU A 116 -7.47 -2.39 6.02
N LYS A 117 -8.60 -2.73 6.64
CA LYS A 117 -8.61 -3.37 7.96
C LYS A 117 -8.41 -4.86 7.81
N LYS A 118 -7.90 -5.51 8.84
CA LYS A 118 -7.60 -6.95 8.82
C LYS A 118 -8.80 -7.79 8.41
N GLU A 119 -9.98 -7.53 8.98
CA GLU A 119 -11.19 -8.26 8.63
C GLU A 119 -11.61 -8.04 7.17
N GLU A 120 -11.38 -6.86 6.64
CA GLU A 120 -11.65 -6.53 5.23
C GLU A 120 -10.68 -7.29 4.32
N TRP A 121 -9.40 -7.34 4.72
CA TRP A 121 -8.38 -8.08 3.99
C TRP A 121 -8.69 -9.58 3.96
N LEU A 122 -9.10 -10.14 5.08
CA LEU A 122 -9.48 -11.55 5.17
C LEU A 122 -10.64 -11.88 4.24
N ALA A 123 -11.68 -11.04 4.22
CA ALA A 123 -12.83 -11.21 3.34
C ALA A 123 -12.43 -11.11 1.87
N PHE A 124 -11.63 -10.12 1.51
CA PHE A 124 -11.15 -9.90 0.15
C PHE A 124 -10.28 -11.07 -0.34
N SER A 125 -9.36 -11.55 0.51
CA SER A 125 -8.49 -12.70 0.19
C SER A 125 -9.29 -13.98 0.03
N GLY A 126 -10.31 -14.20 0.89
CA GLY A 126 -11.20 -15.34 0.80
C GLY A 126 -12.02 -15.36 -0.48
N GLU A 127 -12.52 -14.20 -0.90
CA GLU A 127 -13.25 -14.06 -2.16
C GLU A 127 -12.37 -14.44 -3.36
N LYS A 128 -11.09 -14.03 -3.35
CA LYS A 128 -10.15 -14.36 -4.40
C LYS A 128 -9.85 -15.85 -4.48
N GLU A 129 -9.78 -16.54 -3.33
CA GLU A 129 -9.52 -17.97 -3.30
C GLU A 129 -10.66 -18.79 -3.93
N PHE A 130 -11.88 -18.29 -3.83
CA PHE A 130 -13.05 -18.99 -4.34
C PHE A 130 -13.52 -18.47 -5.71
N ALA A 131 -12.92 -17.41 -6.17
CA ALA A 131 -13.19 -16.88 -7.50
C ALA A 131 -12.31 -17.57 -8.54
#